data_4e04afd0cb2627af0671c879ad7b1036
#
_entry.id   4e04afd0cb2627af0671c879ad7b1036
#
_cell.length_a   1.000
_cell.length_b   1.000
_cell.length_c   1.000
_cell.angle_alpha   90.00
_cell.angle_beta   90.00
_cell.angle_gamma   90.00
#
_symmetry.space_group_name_H-M   'P 1'
#
loop_
_entity.id
_entity.type
_entity.pdbx_description
1 polymer ?
#
loop_
_entity_poly.entity_id
_entity_poly.type
_entity_poly.pdbx_seq_one_letter_code
_entity_poly.pdbx_strand_id
1 'polypeptide(L)'
;FVFGRGAQECEALVAAGVNFCIVPGITAGIGGLAYAGIPVTSRDTNAAVTFITGHTVSGDVPAALDWDCLSKGSPVLVIYMGSRHLVRISKRLMEAGRPSSEPVALISKATTPHQKTVTTNLGDCVAHMKEYDLKPPMLIIVGPTVAYHKKFSGKDQ
;
A
#
# COMPACT_ATOMS: atom_id res chain seq x y z
N PHE A 1 -13.36 3.71 6.16
CA PHE A 1 -13.02 2.86 7.32
C PHE A 1 -11.68 2.10 7.19
N VAL A 2 -10.85 2.40 6.18
CA VAL A 2 -9.53 1.78 6.04
C VAL A 2 -8.43 2.74 6.51
N PHE A 3 -7.79 2.42 7.63
CA PHE A 3 -6.72 3.21 8.27
C PHE A 3 -7.04 4.70 8.45
N GLY A 4 -8.31 5.02 8.69
CA GLY A 4 -8.83 6.34 8.98
C GLY A 4 -9.54 6.38 10.34
N ARG A 5 -10.07 7.55 10.69
CA ARG A 5 -10.72 7.80 11.99
C ARG A 5 -12.24 7.63 11.96
N GLY A 6 -12.78 6.98 10.93
CA GLY A 6 -14.22 6.84 10.74
C GLY A 6 -14.94 6.13 11.90
N ALA A 7 -14.30 5.17 12.58
CA ALA A 7 -14.88 4.52 13.74
C ALA A 7 -15.06 5.52 14.90
N GLN A 8 -14.03 6.30 15.22
CA GLN A 8 -14.09 7.31 16.28
C GLN A 8 -15.10 8.43 15.96
N GLU A 9 -15.24 8.81 14.69
CA GLU A 9 -16.26 9.77 14.25
C GLU A 9 -17.66 9.21 14.44
N CYS A 10 -17.90 7.93 14.11
CA CYS A 10 -19.18 7.27 14.37
C CYS A 10 -19.48 7.17 15.87
N GLU A 11 -18.50 6.80 16.70
CA GLU A 11 -18.64 6.74 18.15
C GLU A 11 -19.05 8.11 18.74
N ALA A 12 -18.43 9.19 18.26
CA ALA A 12 -18.78 10.55 18.68
C ALA A 12 -20.23 10.94 18.31
N LEU A 13 -20.67 10.56 17.10
CA LEU A 13 -22.06 10.79 16.67
C LEU A 13 -23.07 9.99 17.49
N VAL A 14 -22.75 8.71 17.76
CA VAL A 14 -23.59 7.88 18.67
C VAL A 14 -23.69 8.50 20.04
N ALA A 15 -22.56 8.93 20.63
CA ALA A 15 -22.54 9.56 21.95
C ALA A 15 -23.35 10.86 22.00
N ALA A 16 -23.44 11.59 20.89
CA ALA A 16 -24.19 12.80 20.72
C ALA A 16 -25.70 12.57 20.38
N GLY A 17 -26.13 11.31 20.22
CA GLY A 17 -27.50 10.97 19.80
C GLY A 17 -27.86 11.40 18.38
N VAL A 18 -26.86 11.58 17.51
CA VAL A 18 -27.04 12.00 16.11
C VAL A 18 -27.23 10.79 15.23
N ASN A 19 -28.34 10.75 14.50
CA ASN A 19 -28.53 9.72 13.46
C ASN A 19 -27.62 9.97 12.27
N PHE A 20 -26.98 8.92 11.77
CA PHE A 20 -26.10 8.97 10.59
C PHE A 20 -26.21 7.69 9.76
N CYS A 21 -25.73 7.75 8.53
CA CYS A 21 -25.48 6.58 7.70
C CYS A 21 -24.04 6.60 7.18
N ILE A 22 -23.50 5.42 6.94
CA ILE A 22 -22.16 5.26 6.40
C ILE A 22 -22.28 5.06 4.88
N VAL A 23 -21.77 6.02 4.12
CA VAL A 23 -21.66 5.90 2.65
C VAL A 23 -20.26 5.38 2.34
N PRO A 24 -20.10 4.18 1.75
CA PRO A 24 -18.80 3.63 1.42
C PRO A 24 -18.13 4.45 0.31
N GLY A 25 -16.81 4.56 0.40
CA GLY A 25 -15.96 5.12 -0.64
C GLY A 25 -14.98 4.08 -1.20
N ILE A 26 -14.17 4.50 -2.17
CA ILE A 26 -13.11 3.67 -2.75
C ILE A 26 -11.81 4.00 -2.02
N THR A 27 -11.27 3.03 -1.29
CA THR A 27 -9.98 3.20 -0.61
C THR A 27 -8.83 3.27 -1.61
N ALA A 28 -7.79 4.03 -1.28
CA ALA A 28 -6.62 4.23 -2.13
C ALA A 28 -5.93 2.91 -2.54
N GLY A 29 -5.89 1.91 -1.65
CA GLY A 29 -5.31 0.59 -1.95
C GLY A 29 -6.10 -0.24 -2.96
N ILE A 30 -7.32 0.17 -3.31
CA ILE A 30 -8.11 -0.41 -4.42
C ILE A 30 -8.06 0.53 -5.63
N GLY A 31 -8.51 1.78 -5.46
CA GLY A 31 -8.61 2.74 -6.56
C GLY A 31 -7.24 3.14 -7.13
N GLY A 32 -6.25 3.37 -6.26
CA GLY A 32 -4.90 3.76 -6.69
C GLY A 32 -4.18 2.66 -7.46
N LEU A 33 -4.38 1.38 -7.07
CA LEU A 33 -3.83 0.26 -7.82
C LEU A 33 -4.49 0.12 -9.19
N ALA A 34 -5.82 0.27 -9.26
CA ALA A 34 -6.55 0.21 -10.53
C ALA A 34 -6.05 1.28 -11.51
N TYR A 35 -5.88 2.53 -11.05
CA TYR A 35 -5.31 3.61 -11.86
C TYR A 35 -3.85 3.38 -12.27
N ALA A 36 -3.11 2.60 -11.50
CA ALA A 36 -1.75 2.20 -11.85
C ALA A 36 -1.72 0.94 -12.75
N GLY A 37 -2.85 0.38 -13.15
CA GLY A 37 -2.90 -0.87 -13.91
C GLY A 37 -2.36 -2.08 -13.16
N ILE A 38 -2.48 -2.07 -11.82
CA ILE A 38 -2.03 -3.17 -10.95
C ILE A 38 -3.26 -3.81 -10.32
N PRO A 39 -3.63 -5.05 -10.67
CA PRO A 39 -4.70 -5.75 -9.98
C PRO A 39 -4.30 -6.07 -8.55
N VAL A 40 -5.23 -5.89 -7.61
CA VAL A 40 -5.00 -6.28 -6.20
C VAL A 40 -4.84 -7.80 -6.07
N THR A 41 -5.60 -8.54 -6.87
CA THR A 41 -5.54 -10.00 -6.99
C THR A 41 -5.59 -10.41 -8.45
N SER A 42 -4.97 -11.55 -8.78
CA SER A 42 -5.08 -12.20 -10.08
C SER A 42 -5.08 -13.71 -9.89
N ARG A 43 -5.86 -14.42 -10.70
CA ARG A 43 -5.92 -15.89 -10.65
C ARG A 43 -4.54 -16.53 -10.84
N ASP A 44 -3.65 -15.86 -11.57
CA ASP A 44 -2.32 -16.38 -11.88
C ASP A 44 -1.28 -16.10 -10.80
N THR A 45 -1.55 -15.16 -9.88
CA THR A 45 -0.54 -14.69 -8.93
C THR A 45 -0.91 -14.83 -7.46
N ASN A 46 -2.17 -14.53 -7.08
CA ASN A 46 -2.55 -14.51 -5.67
C ASN A 46 -4.05 -14.60 -5.44
N ALA A 47 -4.42 -15.38 -4.44
CA ALA A 47 -5.79 -15.47 -3.93
C ALA A 47 -6.01 -14.63 -2.65
N ALA A 48 -4.96 -13.97 -2.15
CA ALA A 48 -5.01 -13.16 -0.93
C ALA A 48 -4.23 -11.86 -1.09
N VAL A 49 -4.65 -10.85 -0.34
CA VAL A 49 -3.97 -9.55 -0.21
C VAL A 49 -4.10 -9.10 1.23
N THR A 50 -3.05 -8.49 1.75
CA THR A 50 -3.08 -7.89 3.09
C THR A 50 -2.85 -6.39 3.00
N PHE A 51 -3.80 -5.62 3.56
CA PHE A 51 -3.66 -4.19 3.75
C PHE A 51 -3.00 -3.93 5.10
N ILE A 52 -1.92 -3.16 5.11
CA ILE A 52 -1.24 -2.76 6.34
C ILE A 52 -0.99 -1.26 6.37
N THR A 53 -0.88 -0.71 7.58
CA THR A 53 -0.37 0.66 7.75
C THR A 53 1.11 0.61 8.07
N GLY A 54 1.90 1.47 7.42
CA GLY A 54 3.32 1.64 7.73
C GLY A 54 3.60 2.64 8.85
N HIS A 55 2.55 3.13 9.54
CA HIS A 55 2.64 4.20 10.51
C HIS A 55 1.66 3.98 11.66
N THR A 56 2.11 4.18 12.90
CA THR A 56 1.28 4.19 14.10
C THR A 56 0.95 5.61 14.56
N VAL A 57 0.04 5.74 15.52
CA VAL A 57 -0.25 7.02 16.20
C VAL A 57 1.00 7.60 16.86
N SER A 58 1.90 6.75 17.36
CA SER A 58 3.20 7.15 17.94
C SER A 58 4.25 7.60 16.90
N GLY A 59 3.94 7.49 15.61
CA GLY A 59 4.83 7.94 14.54
C GLY A 59 5.89 6.92 14.10
N ASP A 60 5.76 5.66 14.48
CA ASP A 60 6.69 4.59 14.10
C ASP A 60 6.03 3.46 13.28
N VAL A 61 6.83 2.53 12.79
CA VAL A 61 6.35 1.28 12.18
C VAL A 61 5.62 0.46 13.25
N PRO A 62 4.42 -0.08 12.96
CA PRO A 62 3.67 -0.84 13.95
C PRO A 62 4.47 -2.02 14.53
N ALA A 63 4.74 -1.97 15.84
CA ALA A 63 5.44 -3.04 16.54
C ALA A 63 4.59 -4.32 16.65
N ALA A 64 3.26 -4.18 16.58
CA ALA A 64 2.31 -5.29 16.66
C ALA A 64 2.20 -6.12 15.36
N LEU A 65 2.81 -5.68 14.25
CA LEU A 65 2.80 -6.46 13.01
C LEU A 65 3.81 -7.61 13.12
N ASP A 66 3.32 -8.83 12.95
CA ASP A 66 4.14 -10.01 12.77
C ASP A 66 4.69 -10.06 11.34
N TRP A 67 5.93 -9.59 11.16
CA TRP A 67 6.58 -9.49 9.85
C TRP A 67 6.89 -10.85 9.24
N ASP A 68 7.15 -11.87 10.07
CA ASP A 68 7.38 -13.22 9.61
C ASP A 68 6.10 -13.86 9.05
N CYS A 69 5.00 -13.71 9.76
CA CYS A 69 3.68 -14.15 9.27
C CYS A 69 3.26 -13.41 8.00
N LEU A 70 3.46 -12.09 7.95
CA LEU A 70 3.15 -11.28 6.76
C LEU A 70 4.00 -11.68 5.56
N SER A 71 5.29 -11.91 5.78
CA SER A 71 6.23 -12.28 4.72
C SER A 71 5.87 -13.64 4.09
N LYS A 72 5.49 -14.60 4.91
CA LYS A 72 5.20 -15.97 4.49
C LYS A 72 3.76 -16.19 4.03
N GLY A 73 2.81 -15.54 4.71
CA GLY A 73 1.38 -15.81 4.52
C GLY A 73 0.66 -14.87 3.56
N SER A 74 1.27 -13.75 3.17
CA SER A 74 0.61 -12.74 2.36
C SER A 74 1.31 -12.54 1.02
N PRO A 75 0.80 -13.08 -0.09
CA PRO A 75 1.45 -12.98 -1.40
C PRO A 75 1.55 -11.55 -1.92
N VAL A 76 0.59 -10.69 -1.56
CA VAL A 76 0.58 -9.26 -1.91
C VAL A 76 0.32 -8.42 -0.67
N LEU A 77 1.19 -7.47 -0.42
CA LEU A 77 1.03 -6.45 0.62
C LEU A 77 0.72 -5.09 -0.01
N VAL A 78 -0.29 -4.42 0.51
CA VAL A 78 -0.62 -3.03 0.16
C VAL A 78 -0.43 -2.17 1.40
N ILE A 79 0.58 -1.31 1.37
CA ILE A 79 1.07 -0.58 2.54
C ILE A 79 0.66 0.90 2.42
N TYR A 80 -0.16 1.34 3.35
CA TYR A 80 -0.58 2.73 3.49
C TYR A 80 0.39 3.47 4.41
N MET A 81 0.59 4.76 4.16
CA MET A 81 1.38 5.65 5.04
C MET A 81 2.80 5.14 5.33
N GLY A 82 3.36 4.30 4.45
CA GLY A 82 4.66 3.66 4.65
C GLY A 82 5.86 4.47 4.14
N SER A 83 5.66 5.58 3.44
CA SER A 83 6.74 6.29 2.74
C SER A 83 7.88 6.75 3.64
N ARG A 84 7.55 7.27 4.82
CA ARG A 84 8.56 7.74 5.81
C ARG A 84 9.37 6.59 6.41
N HIS A 85 8.80 5.39 6.40
CA HIS A 85 9.38 4.20 7.02
C HIS A 85 9.80 3.13 6.00
N LEU A 86 9.85 3.47 4.70
CA LEU A 86 10.13 2.52 3.64
C LEU A 86 11.45 1.77 3.87
N VAL A 87 12.49 2.44 4.36
CA VAL A 87 13.78 1.83 4.72
C VAL A 87 13.59 0.69 5.74
N ARG A 88 12.81 0.95 6.79
CA ARG A 88 12.60 -0.04 7.87
C ARG A 88 11.67 -1.16 7.42
N ILE A 89 10.64 -0.82 6.65
CA ILE A 89 9.67 -1.78 6.13
C ILE A 89 10.36 -2.75 5.17
N SER A 90 11.11 -2.24 4.19
CA SER A 90 11.81 -3.09 3.23
C SER A 90 12.83 -3.99 3.91
N LYS A 91 13.60 -3.45 4.86
CA LYS A 91 14.54 -4.22 5.66
C LYS A 91 13.86 -5.36 6.42
N ARG A 92 12.76 -5.08 7.16
CA ARG A 92 12.02 -6.10 7.92
C ARG A 92 11.44 -7.19 7.03
N LEU A 93 10.89 -6.83 5.86
CA LEU A 93 10.38 -7.82 4.91
C LEU A 93 11.49 -8.75 4.39
N MET A 94 12.66 -8.19 4.10
CA MET A 94 13.82 -9.00 3.69
C MET A 94 14.37 -9.86 4.82
N GLU A 95 14.47 -9.34 6.03
CA GLU A 95 14.87 -10.10 7.23
C GLU A 95 13.89 -11.24 7.54
N ALA A 96 12.59 -11.04 7.25
CA ALA A 96 11.54 -12.04 7.36
C ALA A 96 11.49 -13.02 6.15
N GLY A 97 12.47 -12.97 5.24
CA GLY A 97 12.68 -13.94 4.18
C GLY A 97 12.13 -13.58 2.80
N ARG A 98 11.62 -12.35 2.58
CA ARG A 98 11.29 -11.93 1.21
C ARG A 98 12.55 -11.63 0.42
N PRO A 99 12.65 -12.07 -0.85
CA PRO A 99 13.82 -11.81 -1.66
C PRO A 99 13.94 -10.31 -1.98
N SER A 100 15.18 -9.82 -2.06
CA SER A 100 15.42 -8.42 -2.48
C SER A 100 14.89 -8.12 -3.89
N SER A 101 14.76 -9.14 -4.73
CA SER A 101 14.19 -9.07 -6.09
C SER A 101 12.65 -9.05 -6.12
N GLU A 102 11.96 -9.17 -4.97
CA GLU A 102 10.49 -9.12 -4.89
C GLU A 102 9.95 -7.84 -5.55
N PRO A 103 9.00 -7.94 -6.50
CA PRO A 103 8.46 -6.76 -7.18
C PRO A 103 7.79 -5.78 -6.21
N VAL A 104 8.09 -4.50 -6.38
CA VAL A 104 7.50 -3.39 -5.63
C VAL A 104 6.99 -2.32 -6.60
N ALA A 105 5.82 -1.75 -6.31
CA ALA A 105 5.35 -0.52 -6.93
C ALA A 105 5.21 0.58 -5.88
N LEU A 106 5.68 1.77 -6.23
CA LEU A 106 5.51 2.99 -5.46
C LEU A 106 4.56 3.90 -6.24
N ILE A 107 3.36 4.16 -5.69
CA ILE A 107 2.35 5.00 -6.34
C ILE A 107 2.17 6.26 -5.53
N SER A 108 2.68 7.37 -6.04
CA SER A 108 2.56 8.70 -5.44
C SER A 108 1.36 9.42 -6.02
N LYS A 109 0.58 10.11 -5.18
CA LYS A 109 -0.58 10.95 -5.55
C LYS A 109 -1.56 10.22 -6.47
N ALA A 110 -1.85 8.96 -6.15
CA ALA A 110 -2.73 8.10 -6.94
C ALA A 110 -4.06 8.79 -7.29
N THR A 111 -4.58 8.51 -8.49
CA THR A 111 -5.85 9.05 -9.02
C THR A 111 -5.88 10.56 -9.27
N THR A 112 -4.75 11.24 -9.20
CA THR A 112 -4.65 12.67 -9.51
C THR A 112 -3.88 12.91 -10.81
N PRO A 113 -3.96 14.12 -11.42
CA PRO A 113 -3.12 14.49 -12.57
C PRO A 113 -1.61 14.44 -12.29
N HIS A 114 -1.22 14.34 -11.02
CA HIS A 114 0.17 14.27 -10.58
C HIS A 114 0.59 12.86 -10.16
N GLN A 115 -0.21 11.85 -10.51
CA GLN A 115 0.15 10.46 -10.20
C GLN A 115 1.47 10.09 -10.85
N LYS A 116 2.37 9.53 -10.05
CA LYS A 116 3.58 8.87 -10.51
C LYS A 116 3.59 7.43 -10.01
N THR A 117 3.82 6.49 -10.91
CA THR A 117 3.97 5.08 -10.59
C THR A 117 5.35 4.62 -10.97
N VAL A 118 6.12 4.12 -10.01
CA VAL A 118 7.46 3.57 -10.22
C VAL A 118 7.44 2.10 -9.81
N THR A 119 7.78 1.22 -10.76
CA THR A 119 7.99 -0.21 -10.48
C THR A 119 9.46 -0.48 -10.24
N THR A 120 9.75 -1.28 -9.23
CA THR A 120 11.09 -1.57 -8.75
C THR A 120 11.10 -2.94 -8.05
N ASN A 121 12.06 -3.21 -7.21
CA ASN A 121 12.14 -4.37 -6.34
C ASN A 121 12.35 -3.94 -4.87
N LEU A 122 12.25 -4.89 -3.96
CA LEU A 122 12.32 -4.63 -2.53
C LEU A 122 13.69 -4.09 -2.08
N GLY A 123 14.78 -4.52 -2.75
CA GLY A 123 16.15 -4.05 -2.47
C GLY A 123 16.39 -2.61 -2.87
N ASP A 124 15.82 -2.18 -4.00
CA ASP A 124 16.09 -0.88 -4.63
C ASP A 124 15.00 0.16 -4.38
N CYS A 125 13.87 -0.21 -3.79
CA CYS A 125 12.69 0.66 -3.67
C CYS A 125 12.98 1.99 -2.94
N VAL A 126 13.89 1.98 -1.97
CA VAL A 126 14.30 3.19 -1.22
C VAL A 126 15.11 4.14 -2.11
N ALA A 127 16.03 3.60 -2.91
CA ALA A 127 16.84 4.37 -3.85
C ALA A 127 15.96 5.02 -4.91
N HIS A 128 15.09 4.25 -5.54
CA HIS A 128 14.18 4.73 -6.57
C HIS A 128 13.15 5.74 -6.02
N MET A 129 12.65 5.57 -4.79
CA MET A 129 11.78 6.58 -4.17
C MET A 129 12.46 7.96 -4.13
N LYS A 130 13.76 8.00 -3.83
CA LYS A 130 14.55 9.25 -3.78
C LYS A 130 14.88 9.77 -5.18
N GLU A 131 15.33 8.90 -6.06
CA GLU A 131 15.72 9.23 -7.44
C GLU A 131 14.56 9.88 -8.21
N TYR A 132 13.35 9.31 -8.11
CA TYR A 132 12.16 9.82 -8.79
C TYR A 132 11.43 10.91 -7.99
N ASP A 133 11.98 11.36 -6.87
CA ASP A 133 11.41 12.37 -5.97
C ASP A 133 9.94 12.11 -5.65
N LEU A 134 9.60 10.87 -5.28
CA LEU A 134 8.23 10.49 -4.98
C LEU A 134 7.79 11.09 -3.63
N LYS A 135 6.65 11.78 -3.64
CA LYS A 135 6.12 12.48 -2.47
C LYS A 135 4.82 11.82 -1.97
N PRO A 136 4.53 11.89 -0.67
CA PRO A 136 3.23 11.50 -0.14
C PRO A 136 2.10 12.40 -0.72
N PRO A 137 0.84 11.91 -0.72
CA PRO A 137 0.42 10.58 -0.27
C PRO A 137 0.93 9.49 -1.22
N MET A 138 1.36 8.37 -0.64
CA MET A 138 1.95 7.28 -1.42
C MET A 138 1.48 5.91 -0.92
N LEU A 139 1.20 5.02 -1.86
CA LEU A 139 1.00 3.59 -1.63
C LEU A 139 2.27 2.83 -2.00
N ILE A 140 2.53 1.77 -1.26
CA ILE A 140 3.60 0.82 -1.53
C ILE A 140 2.95 -0.55 -1.71
N ILE A 141 3.21 -1.20 -2.85
CA ILE A 141 2.70 -2.52 -3.15
C ILE A 141 3.90 -3.45 -3.26
N VAL A 142 3.84 -4.58 -2.56
CA VAL A 142 4.88 -5.62 -2.61
C VAL A 142 4.24 -6.91 -3.05
N GLY A 143 4.72 -7.50 -4.12
CA GLY A 143 4.26 -8.80 -4.60
C GLY A 143 4.12 -8.91 -6.11
N PRO A 144 3.74 -10.11 -6.61
CA PRO A 144 3.82 -10.48 -8.03
C PRO A 144 2.85 -9.68 -8.94
N THR A 145 1.75 -9.13 -8.40
CA THR A 145 0.79 -8.36 -9.20
C THR A 145 1.38 -7.05 -9.75
N VAL A 146 2.48 -6.56 -9.19
CA VAL A 146 3.20 -5.38 -9.69
C VAL A 146 3.61 -5.53 -11.16
N ALA A 147 3.91 -6.77 -11.60
CA ALA A 147 4.28 -7.05 -12.99
C ALA A 147 3.20 -6.69 -14.02
N TYR A 148 1.94 -6.59 -13.61
CA TYR A 148 0.84 -6.19 -14.49
C TYR A 148 0.92 -4.72 -14.89
N HIS A 149 1.54 -3.86 -14.10
CA HIS A 149 1.73 -2.45 -14.47
C HIS A 149 2.31 -2.31 -15.88
N LYS A 150 3.40 -3.01 -16.16
CA LYS A 150 4.05 -2.98 -17.48
C LYS A 150 3.13 -3.47 -18.61
N LYS A 151 2.22 -4.41 -18.30
CA LYS A 151 1.30 -4.97 -19.31
C LYS A 151 0.15 -4.01 -19.64
N PHE A 152 -0.28 -3.19 -18.67
CA PHE A 152 -1.50 -2.39 -18.78
C PHE A 152 -1.23 -0.89 -18.96
N SER A 153 -0.06 -0.38 -18.55
CA SER A 153 0.31 1.04 -18.71
C SER A 153 0.86 1.40 -20.10
N GLY A 154 1.06 0.42 -20.98
CA GLY A 154 1.55 0.64 -22.34
C GLY A 154 0.47 0.94 -23.40
N LYS A 155 -0.78 1.14 -22.99
CA LYS A 155 -1.85 1.60 -23.89
C LYS A 155 -2.26 2.97 -23.39
N ASP A 156 -2.05 3.99 -24.22
CA ASP A 156 -2.46 5.38 -23.99
C ASP A 156 -3.85 5.44 -23.33
N GLN A 157 -3.90 5.96 -22.11
CA GLN A 157 -5.11 6.42 -21.46
C GLN A 157 -5.17 7.94 -21.52
#